data_5b27104f0a55d54b60a6143946bf7473
#
_entry.id   5b27104f0a55d54b60a6143946bf7473
#
_cell.length_a   1.000
_cell.length_b   1.000
_cell.length_c   1.000
_cell.angle_alpha   90.00
_cell.angle_beta   90.00
_cell.angle_gamma   90.00
#
_symmetry.space_group_name_H-M   'P 1'
#
loop_
_entity.id
_entity.type
_entity.pdbx_description
1 polymer ?
#
loop_
_entity_poly.entity_id
_entity_poly.type
_entity_poly.pdbx_seq_one_letter_code
_entity_poly.pdbx_strand_id
1 'polypeptide(L)'
;MRTMMFDYAVMLVLLTFLGGVLLGVLFNLKVRLIAIAAIVLGGLIILSEPKGIIPVANATERDWHPDSFWYEPWGSSIVHRGIDIFAAKGTPALAATDCLVLAAQTIKVGGNVVLCVDRAFRLHYYAHLDSIQTEALSLLAQGEQLGAVGDSGNAQGKPPHLHYSVMTAIPRPFNMTSDTLGWMRMLYLDPTTIWTQS
;
A
#
# COMPACT_ATOMS: atom_id res chain seq x y z
N MET A 1 15.16 -6.74 13.76
CA MET A 1 14.34 -7.18 14.93
C MET A 1 12.84 -6.90 14.72
N ARG A 2 12.40 -5.79 14.09
CA ARG A 2 10.99 -5.52 13.77
C ARG A 2 10.40 -6.39 12.64
N THR A 3 11.15 -6.71 11.61
CA THR A 3 10.73 -7.58 10.50
C THR A 3 10.33 -8.99 10.97
N MET A 4 11.07 -9.57 11.91
CA MET A 4 10.70 -10.86 12.51
C MET A 4 9.36 -10.83 13.26
N MET A 5 8.97 -9.68 13.84
CA MET A 5 7.69 -9.56 14.56
C MET A 5 6.48 -9.56 13.60
N PHE A 6 6.62 -9.03 12.39
CA PHE A 6 5.56 -9.07 11.37
C PHE A 6 5.29 -10.51 10.92
N ASP A 7 6.36 -11.27 10.62
CA ASP A 7 6.25 -12.68 10.22
C ASP A 7 5.58 -13.54 11.30
N TYR A 8 5.97 -13.33 12.57
CA TYR A 8 5.38 -14.06 13.69
C TYR A 8 3.91 -13.72 13.91
N ALA A 9 3.50 -12.46 13.74
CA ALA A 9 2.11 -12.04 13.91
C ALA A 9 1.20 -12.63 12.83
N VAL A 10 1.59 -12.55 11.55
CA VAL A 10 0.82 -13.12 10.44
C VAL A 10 0.79 -14.65 10.52
N MET A 11 1.92 -15.27 10.83
CA MET A 11 1.99 -16.73 10.99
C MET A 11 1.18 -17.20 12.21
N LEU A 12 1.21 -16.46 13.31
CA LEU A 12 0.42 -16.79 14.52
C LEU A 12 -1.08 -16.70 14.25
N VAL A 13 -1.52 -15.70 13.49
CA VAL A 13 -2.94 -15.54 13.13
C VAL A 13 -3.40 -16.62 12.15
N LEU A 14 -2.58 -17.00 11.17
CA LEU A 14 -2.88 -18.11 10.27
C LEU A 14 -2.90 -19.45 11.00
N LEU A 15 -2.00 -19.67 11.94
CA LEU A 15 -1.97 -20.90 12.76
C LEU A 15 -3.13 -20.93 13.76
N THR A 16 -3.52 -19.80 14.35
CA THR A 16 -4.71 -19.71 15.23
C THR A 16 -6.00 -19.88 14.44
N PHE A 17 -6.08 -19.38 13.21
CA PHE A 17 -7.24 -19.59 12.33
C PHE A 17 -7.40 -21.08 11.95
N LEU A 18 -6.33 -21.71 11.46
CA LEU A 18 -6.32 -23.14 11.12
C LEU A 18 -6.55 -24.04 12.34
N GLY A 19 -5.89 -23.73 13.47
CA GLY A 19 -6.07 -24.45 14.73
C GLY A 19 -7.45 -24.26 15.33
N GLY A 20 -8.04 -23.07 15.26
CA GLY A 20 -9.38 -22.77 15.75
C GLY A 20 -10.49 -23.50 14.98
N VAL A 21 -10.37 -23.61 13.66
CA VAL A 21 -11.30 -24.38 12.83
C VAL A 21 -11.21 -25.88 13.14
N LEU A 22 -10.00 -26.42 13.30
CA LEU A 22 -9.78 -27.84 13.62
C LEU A 22 -10.24 -28.19 15.05
N LEU A 23 -9.93 -27.34 16.02
CA LEU A 23 -10.35 -27.49 17.44
C LEU A 23 -11.85 -27.26 17.62
N GLY A 24 -12.48 -26.38 16.84
CA GLY A 24 -13.93 -26.08 16.93
C GLY A 24 -14.83 -27.27 16.65
N VAL A 25 -14.36 -28.28 15.92
CA VAL A 25 -15.13 -29.51 15.63
C VAL A 25 -15.09 -30.47 16.81
N LEU A 26 -14.07 -30.42 17.68
CA LEU A 26 -13.76 -31.46 18.67
C LEU A 26 -14.04 -31.04 20.12
N PHE A 27 -14.30 -29.74 20.42
CA PHE A 27 -14.34 -29.23 21.80
C PHE A 27 -15.72 -28.63 22.20
N ASN A 28 -15.90 -28.46 23.52
CA ASN A 28 -17.12 -27.92 24.12
C ASN A 28 -17.37 -26.43 23.72
N LEU A 29 -18.57 -25.94 23.94
CA LEU A 29 -19.03 -24.61 23.54
C LEU A 29 -18.09 -23.47 24.00
N LYS A 30 -17.51 -23.56 25.20
CA LYS A 30 -16.60 -22.51 25.73
C LYS A 30 -15.34 -22.39 24.89
N VAL A 31 -14.73 -23.51 24.49
CA VAL A 31 -13.52 -23.51 23.66
C VAL A 31 -13.82 -22.94 22.25
N ARG A 32 -15.00 -23.26 21.69
CA ARG A 32 -15.45 -22.68 20.41
C ARG A 32 -15.61 -21.17 20.50
N LEU A 33 -16.22 -20.64 21.55
CA LEU A 33 -16.40 -19.21 21.75
C LEU A 33 -15.06 -18.48 21.92
N ILE A 34 -14.11 -19.07 22.67
CA ILE A 34 -12.75 -18.51 22.83
C ILE A 34 -12.02 -18.49 21.48
N ALA A 35 -12.12 -19.57 20.71
CA ALA A 35 -11.50 -19.63 19.37
C ALA A 35 -12.09 -18.60 18.41
N ILE A 36 -13.41 -18.44 18.39
CA ILE A 36 -14.09 -17.41 17.60
C ILE A 36 -13.66 -16.01 18.03
N ALA A 37 -13.63 -15.74 19.34
CA ALA A 37 -13.19 -14.45 19.87
C ALA A 37 -11.73 -14.15 19.49
N ALA A 38 -10.83 -15.12 19.56
CA ALA A 38 -9.43 -14.98 19.15
C ALA A 38 -9.30 -14.73 17.64
N ILE A 39 -10.11 -15.40 16.81
CA ILE A 39 -10.17 -15.18 15.35
C ILE A 39 -10.67 -13.77 15.04
N VAL A 40 -11.75 -13.33 15.69
CA VAL A 40 -12.32 -11.99 15.50
C VAL A 40 -11.33 -10.92 15.94
N LEU A 41 -10.71 -11.06 17.11
CA LEU A 41 -9.72 -10.12 17.62
C LEU A 41 -8.48 -10.08 16.72
N GLY A 42 -7.98 -11.23 16.28
CA GLY A 42 -6.87 -11.33 15.34
C GLY A 42 -7.22 -10.67 14.00
N GLY A 43 -8.42 -10.90 13.49
CA GLY A 43 -8.94 -10.25 12.28
C GLY A 43 -9.02 -8.73 12.44
N LEU A 44 -9.51 -8.22 13.57
CA LEU A 44 -9.58 -6.78 13.84
C LEU A 44 -8.17 -6.15 13.90
N ILE A 45 -7.17 -6.84 14.47
CA ILE A 45 -5.78 -6.38 14.52
C ILE A 45 -5.18 -6.30 13.10
N ILE A 46 -5.42 -7.32 12.27
CA ILE A 46 -4.94 -7.35 10.88
C ILE A 46 -5.60 -6.26 10.05
N LEU A 47 -6.92 -6.09 10.21
CA LEU A 47 -7.70 -5.10 9.45
C LEU A 47 -7.57 -3.68 10.00
N SER A 48 -6.90 -3.47 11.17
CA SER A 48 -6.59 -2.11 11.63
C SER A 48 -5.65 -1.46 10.61
N GLU A 49 -6.07 -0.32 10.05
CA GLU A 49 -5.30 0.36 9.02
C GLU A 49 -4.01 0.95 9.61
N PRO A 50 -2.83 0.51 9.14
CA PRO A 50 -1.58 1.11 9.60
C PRO A 50 -1.50 2.56 9.14
N LYS A 51 -1.05 3.45 10.04
CA LYS A 51 -0.67 4.81 9.65
C LYS A 51 0.57 4.74 8.76
N GLY A 52 0.54 5.49 7.66
CA GLY A 52 1.66 5.60 6.74
C GLY A 52 2.51 6.84 6.99
N ILE A 53 3.54 6.97 6.18
CA ILE A 53 4.34 8.18 6.03
C ILE A 53 4.31 8.63 4.57
N ILE A 54 4.70 9.88 4.30
CA ILE A 54 4.94 10.36 2.94
C ILE A 54 6.10 9.54 2.35
N PRO A 55 5.90 8.87 1.20
CA PRO A 55 6.86 7.89 0.67
C PRO A 55 8.05 8.50 -0.09
N VAL A 56 8.38 9.76 0.18
CA VAL A 56 9.56 10.46 -0.36
C VAL A 56 10.27 11.15 0.79
N ALA A 57 11.58 10.96 0.90
CA ALA A 57 12.38 11.55 1.96
C ALA A 57 12.28 13.07 1.97
N ASN A 58 12.02 13.66 3.14
CA ASN A 58 11.86 15.09 3.39
C ASN A 58 10.73 15.78 2.61
N ALA A 59 9.87 15.05 1.92
CA ALA A 59 8.72 15.62 1.24
C ALA A 59 7.65 16.06 2.26
N THR A 60 6.92 17.09 1.90
CA THR A 60 5.83 17.70 2.65
C THR A 60 4.60 17.83 1.78
N GLU A 61 3.46 18.25 2.32
CA GLU A 61 2.21 18.46 1.58
C GLU A 61 2.32 19.50 0.44
N ARG A 62 3.42 20.26 0.37
CA ARG A 62 3.70 21.23 -0.69
C ARG A 62 4.28 20.60 -1.95
N ASP A 63 4.73 19.35 -1.86
CA ASP A 63 5.44 18.66 -2.92
C ASP A 63 4.49 17.87 -3.86
N TRP A 64 3.17 17.98 -3.67
CA TRP A 64 2.14 17.52 -4.61
C TRP A 64 0.97 18.50 -4.67
N HIS A 65 0.17 18.43 -5.75
CA HIS A 65 -1.04 19.22 -5.86
C HIS A 65 -2.16 18.56 -5.04
N PRO A 66 -2.89 19.32 -4.17
CA PRO A 66 -3.94 18.73 -3.30
C PRO A 66 -5.05 18.01 -4.09
N ASP A 67 -5.40 18.50 -5.28
CA ASP A 67 -6.42 17.90 -6.15
C ASP A 67 -5.82 16.87 -7.14
N SER A 68 -4.61 16.35 -6.89
CA SER A 68 -3.95 15.41 -7.79
C SER A 68 -4.67 14.07 -7.88
N PHE A 69 -5.20 13.57 -6.75
CA PHE A 69 -5.95 12.32 -6.73
C PHE A 69 -7.29 12.44 -7.44
N TRP A 70 -7.52 11.56 -8.41
CA TRP A 70 -8.71 11.52 -9.28
C TRP A 70 -8.83 12.71 -10.24
N TYR A 71 -7.76 13.44 -10.46
CA TYR A 71 -7.73 14.55 -11.42
C TYR A 71 -7.99 14.05 -12.85
N GLU A 72 -8.77 14.80 -13.62
CA GLU A 72 -9.05 14.57 -15.04
C GLU A 72 -8.95 15.86 -15.85
N PRO A 73 -8.53 15.76 -17.14
CA PRO A 73 -8.16 14.56 -17.91
C PRO A 73 -6.72 14.09 -17.59
N TRP A 74 -6.48 12.77 -17.51
CA TRP A 74 -5.16 12.21 -17.21
C TRP A 74 -4.69 11.24 -18.31
N GLY A 75 -4.46 11.77 -19.50
CA GLY A 75 -3.96 11.00 -20.64
C GLY A 75 -4.74 9.70 -20.90
N SER A 76 -4.04 8.61 -21.19
CA SER A 76 -4.65 7.30 -21.44
C SER A 76 -5.32 6.66 -20.22
N SER A 77 -5.00 7.13 -19.03
CA SER A 77 -5.61 6.63 -17.76
C SER A 77 -6.95 7.27 -17.47
N ILE A 78 -7.33 8.33 -18.21
CA ILE A 78 -8.55 9.14 -18.08
C ILE A 78 -8.53 9.94 -16.77
N VAL A 79 -8.38 9.28 -15.61
CA VAL A 79 -8.25 9.89 -14.28
C VAL A 79 -6.91 9.53 -13.64
N HIS A 80 -6.38 10.40 -12.80
CA HIS A 80 -5.16 10.19 -12.03
C HIS A 80 -5.45 9.36 -10.78
N ARG A 81 -5.11 8.08 -10.80
CA ARG A 81 -5.42 7.12 -9.72
C ARG A 81 -4.33 7.04 -8.66
N GLY A 82 -3.77 8.17 -8.29
CA GLY A 82 -2.69 8.32 -7.33
C GLY A 82 -2.36 9.80 -7.14
N ILE A 83 -1.20 10.07 -6.58
CA ILE A 83 -0.61 11.41 -6.49
C ILE A 83 0.80 11.38 -7.05
N ASP A 84 1.26 12.51 -7.59
CA ASP A 84 2.64 12.73 -8.04
C ASP A 84 3.36 13.59 -7.02
N ILE A 85 4.33 13.01 -6.30
CA ILE A 85 5.14 13.70 -5.29
C ILE A 85 6.44 14.13 -5.96
N PHE A 86 6.62 15.43 -6.16
CA PHE A 86 7.77 16.00 -6.83
C PHE A 86 8.98 16.09 -5.90
N ALA A 87 10.13 15.63 -6.37
CA ALA A 87 11.41 15.72 -5.68
C ALA A 87 12.56 15.65 -6.66
N ALA A 88 13.76 16.03 -6.24
CA ALA A 88 14.95 15.89 -7.08
C ALA A 88 15.17 14.42 -7.45
N LYS A 89 15.62 14.17 -8.68
CA LYS A 89 16.02 12.82 -9.13
C LYS A 89 17.08 12.26 -8.19
N GLY A 90 16.91 11.00 -7.77
CA GLY A 90 17.77 10.35 -6.80
C GLY A 90 17.35 10.52 -5.33
N THR A 91 16.33 11.34 -5.02
CA THR A 91 15.76 11.43 -3.65
C THR A 91 15.27 10.05 -3.22
N PRO A 92 15.56 9.60 -1.98
CA PRO A 92 15.08 8.30 -1.49
C PRO A 92 13.55 8.16 -1.57
N ALA A 93 13.08 7.10 -2.23
CA ALA A 93 11.71 6.64 -2.17
C ALA A 93 11.58 5.59 -1.06
N LEU A 94 10.59 5.77 -0.17
CA LEU A 94 10.46 5.06 1.09
C LEU A 94 9.20 4.19 1.11
N ALA A 95 9.25 3.07 1.80
CA ALA A 95 8.06 2.28 2.10
C ALA A 95 7.10 3.10 2.98
N ALA A 96 5.90 3.39 2.48
CA ALA A 96 4.91 4.19 3.20
C ALA A 96 4.42 3.52 4.49
N THR A 97 4.41 2.19 4.52
CA THR A 97 4.01 1.33 5.64
C THR A 97 4.92 0.12 5.69
N ASP A 98 4.91 -0.64 6.78
CA ASP A 98 5.45 -2.01 6.77
C ASP A 98 4.72 -2.81 5.69
N CYS A 99 5.45 -3.46 4.77
CA CYS A 99 4.83 -4.18 3.65
C CYS A 99 5.69 -5.33 3.10
N LEU A 100 5.02 -6.26 2.44
CA LEU A 100 5.64 -7.31 1.65
C LEU A 100 5.70 -6.87 0.18
N VAL A 101 6.88 -6.88 -0.43
CA VAL A 101 7.07 -6.58 -1.85
C VAL A 101 6.51 -7.71 -2.70
N LEU A 102 5.54 -7.41 -3.54
CA LEU A 102 4.94 -8.35 -4.48
C LEU A 102 5.66 -8.34 -5.84
N ALA A 103 6.12 -7.17 -6.26
CA ALA A 103 6.87 -6.99 -7.51
C ALA A 103 7.83 -5.81 -7.43
N ALA A 104 9.00 -5.96 -8.03
CA ALA A 104 10.00 -4.93 -8.21
C ALA A 104 10.60 -5.13 -9.61
N GLN A 105 10.21 -4.28 -10.58
CA GLN A 105 10.51 -4.51 -11.99
C GLN A 105 10.38 -3.25 -12.84
N THR A 106 10.84 -3.32 -14.08
CA THR A 106 10.63 -2.25 -15.08
C THR A 106 9.47 -2.61 -16.00
N ILE A 107 8.51 -1.68 -16.16
CA ILE A 107 7.38 -1.82 -17.07
C ILE A 107 7.26 -0.60 -18.00
N LYS A 108 6.59 -0.76 -19.14
CA LYS A 108 6.55 0.26 -20.21
C LYS A 108 6.03 1.61 -19.74
N VAL A 109 4.94 1.64 -18.98
CA VAL A 109 4.27 2.89 -18.57
C VAL A 109 4.83 3.40 -17.25
N GLY A 110 4.85 2.59 -16.21
CA GLY A 110 5.32 3.00 -14.89
C GLY A 110 6.83 3.16 -14.77
N GLY A 111 7.59 2.72 -15.77
CA GLY A 111 9.06 2.68 -15.66
C GLY A 111 9.52 1.67 -14.62
N ASN A 112 10.48 2.03 -13.80
CA ASN A 112 10.89 1.25 -12.65
C ASN A 112 9.81 1.36 -11.58
N VAL A 113 9.26 0.22 -11.16
CA VAL A 113 8.13 0.17 -10.24
C VAL A 113 8.36 -0.83 -9.11
N VAL A 114 7.80 -0.50 -7.96
CA VAL A 114 7.65 -1.41 -6.82
C VAL A 114 6.17 -1.48 -6.47
N LEU A 115 5.68 -2.70 -6.24
CA LEU A 115 4.35 -2.98 -5.73
C LEU A 115 4.51 -3.76 -4.43
N CYS A 116 3.94 -3.28 -3.35
CA CYS A 116 3.91 -4.04 -2.10
C CYS A 116 2.53 -4.04 -1.45
N VAL A 117 2.30 -4.99 -0.55
CA VAL A 117 1.05 -5.15 0.19
C VAL A 117 1.31 -4.96 1.68
N ASP A 118 0.48 -4.16 2.33
CA ASP A 118 0.50 -3.99 3.79
C ASP A 118 -0.43 -4.99 4.52
N ARG A 119 -0.40 -4.96 5.85
CA ARG A 119 -1.22 -5.86 6.69
C ARG A 119 -2.73 -5.60 6.61
N ALA A 120 -3.17 -4.45 6.08
CA ALA A 120 -4.57 -4.12 5.82
C ALA A 120 -5.01 -4.48 4.40
N PHE A 121 -4.20 -5.28 3.68
CA PHE A 121 -4.41 -5.65 2.28
C PHE A 121 -4.51 -4.45 1.34
N ARG A 122 -3.82 -3.34 1.67
CA ARG A 122 -3.64 -2.23 0.76
C ARG A 122 -2.42 -2.50 -0.11
N LEU A 123 -2.57 -2.25 -1.39
CA LEU A 123 -1.51 -2.36 -2.38
C LEU A 123 -0.91 -0.98 -2.60
N HIS A 124 0.36 -0.82 -2.29
CA HIS A 124 1.13 0.40 -2.47
C HIS A 124 1.94 0.29 -3.75
N TYR A 125 1.67 1.15 -4.72
CA TYR A 125 2.33 1.18 -6.01
C TYR A 125 3.19 2.42 -6.12
N TYR A 126 4.48 2.21 -6.35
CA TYR A 126 5.52 3.23 -6.50
C TYR A 126 6.02 3.17 -7.94
N ALA A 127 5.95 4.27 -8.70
CA ALA A 127 6.35 4.29 -10.10
C ALA A 127 7.26 5.46 -10.44
N HIS A 128 7.83 5.43 -11.65
CA HIS A 128 8.77 6.38 -12.21
C HIS A 128 10.10 6.46 -11.46
N LEU A 129 10.45 5.41 -10.70
CA LEU A 129 11.70 5.36 -9.95
C LEU A 129 12.92 5.47 -10.89
N ASP A 130 13.97 6.14 -10.43
CA ASP A 130 15.29 6.15 -11.07
C ASP A 130 15.98 4.80 -10.88
N SER A 131 15.90 4.26 -9.67
CA SER A 131 16.45 2.95 -9.32
C SER A 131 15.51 2.18 -8.39
N ILE A 132 15.56 0.84 -8.48
CA ILE A 132 14.90 -0.08 -7.55
C ILE A 132 15.98 -0.62 -6.61
N GLN A 133 15.72 -0.60 -5.29
CA GLN A 133 16.63 -1.05 -4.24
C GLN A 133 16.04 -2.16 -3.36
N THR A 134 15.06 -2.85 -3.88
CA THR A 134 14.39 -3.98 -3.23
C THR A 134 14.08 -5.05 -4.27
N GLU A 135 13.64 -6.22 -3.83
CA GLU A 135 13.26 -7.33 -4.70
C GLU A 135 11.93 -7.95 -4.26
N ALA A 136 11.31 -8.74 -5.13
CA ALA A 136 10.08 -9.44 -4.79
C ALA A 136 10.30 -10.38 -3.58
N LEU A 137 9.28 -10.46 -2.72
CA LEU A 137 9.25 -11.20 -1.45
C LEU A 137 10.08 -10.59 -0.32
N SER A 138 10.71 -9.42 -0.52
CA SER A 138 11.31 -8.66 0.57
C SER A 138 10.24 -8.10 1.51
N LEU A 139 10.55 -8.09 2.80
CA LEU A 139 9.76 -7.37 3.82
C LEU A 139 10.43 -6.03 4.08
N LEU A 140 9.69 -4.96 3.89
CA LEU A 140 10.15 -3.60 4.15
C LEU A 140 9.49 -3.05 5.40
N ALA A 141 10.28 -2.46 6.28
CA ALA A 141 9.77 -1.65 7.37
C ALA A 141 9.33 -0.27 6.84
N GLN A 142 8.35 0.34 7.50
CA GLN A 142 7.98 1.73 7.24
C GLN A 142 9.20 2.65 7.29
N GLY A 143 9.37 3.49 6.25
CA GLY A 143 10.52 4.39 6.12
C GLY A 143 11.79 3.74 5.55
N GLU A 144 11.78 2.45 5.29
CA GLU A 144 12.88 1.78 4.62
C GLU A 144 12.92 2.19 3.14
N GLN A 145 14.12 2.45 2.62
CA GLN A 145 14.30 2.85 1.23
C GLN A 145 14.06 1.68 0.30
N LEU A 146 13.15 1.87 -0.67
CA LEU A 146 12.82 0.88 -1.70
C LEU A 146 13.36 1.25 -3.10
N GLY A 147 13.81 2.47 -3.26
CA GLY A 147 14.33 3.00 -4.52
C GLY A 147 14.65 4.48 -4.43
N ALA A 148 14.72 5.14 -5.57
CA ALA A 148 14.94 6.58 -5.67
C ALA A 148 13.95 7.20 -6.65
N VAL A 149 13.53 8.44 -6.37
CA VAL A 149 12.66 9.24 -7.25
C VAL A 149 13.34 9.44 -8.60
N GLY A 150 12.58 9.33 -9.67
CA GLY A 150 13.08 9.48 -11.03
C GLY A 150 12.08 10.05 -12.01
N ASP A 151 12.26 9.68 -13.26
CA ASP A 151 11.45 10.09 -14.40
C ASP A 151 11.30 8.92 -15.41
N SER A 152 11.41 7.67 -14.96
CA SER A 152 11.38 6.51 -15.83
C SER A 152 9.99 6.23 -16.43
N GLY A 153 9.93 5.40 -17.47
CA GLY A 153 8.68 5.07 -18.16
C GLY A 153 8.09 6.26 -18.93
N ASN A 154 6.79 6.51 -18.79
CA ASN A 154 6.12 7.62 -19.48
C ASN A 154 6.31 8.99 -18.80
N ALA A 155 7.06 9.04 -17.69
CA ALA A 155 7.51 10.26 -17.05
C ALA A 155 8.81 10.81 -17.66
N GLN A 156 9.44 10.09 -18.58
CA GLN A 156 10.71 10.51 -19.18
C GLN A 156 10.62 11.92 -19.80
N GLY A 157 11.54 12.79 -19.38
CA GLY A 157 11.59 14.20 -19.82
C GLY A 157 10.61 15.13 -19.10
N LYS A 158 9.87 14.65 -18.10
CA LYS A 158 9.06 15.48 -17.20
C LYS A 158 9.84 15.78 -15.91
N PRO A 159 9.37 16.73 -15.09
CA PRO A 159 9.95 16.94 -13.76
C PRO A 159 9.96 15.63 -12.96
N PRO A 160 11.07 15.26 -12.31
CA PRO A 160 11.17 14.05 -11.54
C PRO A 160 10.12 14.02 -10.41
N HIS A 161 9.45 12.89 -10.25
CA HIS A 161 8.44 12.69 -9.24
C HIS A 161 8.25 11.19 -8.94
N LEU A 162 7.75 10.89 -7.76
CA LEU A 162 7.21 9.59 -7.43
C LEU A 162 5.71 9.61 -7.75
N HIS A 163 5.25 8.80 -8.71
CA HIS A 163 3.83 8.48 -8.79
C HIS A 163 3.51 7.41 -7.74
N TYR A 164 2.63 7.76 -6.80
CA TYR A 164 2.24 6.88 -5.71
C TYR A 164 0.74 6.63 -5.70
N SER A 165 0.36 5.36 -5.83
CA SER A 165 -1.04 4.92 -5.78
C SER A 165 -1.26 3.94 -4.64
N VAL A 166 -2.45 4.01 -4.04
CA VAL A 166 -2.90 3.04 -3.05
C VAL A 166 -4.19 2.39 -3.52
N MET A 167 -4.15 1.07 -3.61
CA MET A 167 -5.33 0.27 -3.93
C MET A 167 -5.70 -0.60 -2.73
N THR A 168 -6.91 -1.11 -2.69
CA THR A 168 -7.33 -2.09 -1.69
C THR A 168 -7.77 -3.38 -2.35
N ALA A 169 -7.31 -4.52 -1.80
CA ALA A 169 -7.79 -5.84 -2.22
C ALA A 169 -9.22 -6.12 -1.70
N ILE A 170 -9.67 -5.36 -0.68
CA ILE A 170 -11.03 -5.44 -0.13
C ILE A 170 -11.82 -4.24 -0.65
N PRO A 171 -12.75 -4.43 -1.62
CA PRO A 171 -13.51 -3.33 -2.21
C PRO A 171 -14.31 -2.54 -1.17
N ARG A 172 -14.34 -1.21 -1.33
CA ARG A 172 -15.08 -0.25 -0.47
C ARG A 172 -16.24 0.38 -1.27
N PRO A 173 -17.38 -0.30 -1.42
CA PRO A 173 -18.45 0.15 -2.31
C PRO A 173 -19.03 1.52 -1.95
N PHE A 174 -18.95 1.94 -0.69
CA PHE A 174 -19.40 3.27 -0.26
C PHE A 174 -18.50 4.42 -0.74
N ASN A 175 -17.31 4.13 -1.29
CA ASN A 175 -16.43 5.14 -1.89
C ASN A 175 -16.78 5.42 -3.37
N MET A 176 -17.71 4.70 -3.97
CA MET A 176 -18.15 4.95 -5.34
C MET A 176 -18.80 6.32 -5.45
N THR A 177 -18.52 7.00 -6.55
CA THR A 177 -19.08 8.31 -6.89
C THR A 177 -19.66 8.28 -8.30
N SER A 178 -20.36 9.36 -8.68
CA SER A 178 -20.87 9.54 -10.06
C SER A 178 -19.86 10.14 -11.04
N ASP A 179 -18.64 10.45 -10.56
CA ASP A 179 -17.57 11.01 -11.38
C ASP A 179 -17.10 10.04 -12.48
N THR A 180 -16.29 10.53 -13.39
CA THR A 180 -15.63 9.69 -14.42
C THR A 180 -14.88 8.54 -13.78
N LEU A 181 -15.21 7.31 -14.15
CA LEU A 181 -14.68 6.07 -13.56
C LEU A 181 -14.91 5.97 -12.03
N GLY A 182 -15.86 6.70 -11.47
CA GLY A 182 -16.12 6.78 -10.03
C GLY A 182 -16.39 5.44 -9.34
N TRP A 183 -16.83 4.42 -10.10
CA TRP A 183 -16.96 3.05 -9.59
C TRP A 183 -15.62 2.45 -9.16
N MET A 184 -14.51 2.86 -9.78
CA MET A 184 -13.17 2.37 -9.40
C MET A 184 -12.70 2.92 -8.05
N ARG A 185 -13.31 4.00 -7.51
CA ARG A 185 -12.98 4.52 -6.18
C ARG A 185 -13.23 3.49 -5.07
N MET A 186 -13.99 2.44 -5.33
CA MET A 186 -14.11 1.31 -4.42
C MET A 186 -12.80 0.53 -4.27
N LEU A 187 -11.87 0.66 -5.22
CA LEU A 187 -10.59 -0.05 -5.27
C LEU A 187 -9.39 0.87 -5.07
N TYR A 188 -9.52 2.18 -5.33
CA TYR A 188 -8.44 3.16 -5.19
C TYR A 188 -8.72 4.09 -4.02
N LEU A 189 -7.73 4.24 -3.16
CA LEU A 189 -7.79 5.10 -1.99
C LEU A 189 -6.97 6.37 -2.26
N ASP A 190 -7.44 7.50 -1.74
CA ASP A 190 -6.63 8.71 -1.74
C ASP A 190 -5.38 8.47 -0.87
N PRO A 191 -4.16 8.51 -1.45
CA PRO A 191 -2.95 8.23 -0.72
C PRO A 191 -2.73 9.17 0.47
N THR A 192 -3.21 10.41 0.40
CA THR A 192 -3.02 11.40 1.47
C THR A 192 -3.72 11.01 2.76
N THR A 193 -4.81 10.24 2.68
CA THR A 193 -5.54 9.77 3.86
C THR A 193 -4.76 8.79 4.73
N ILE A 194 -3.65 8.23 4.23
CA ILE A 194 -2.86 7.24 4.96
C ILE A 194 -2.00 7.90 6.04
N TRP A 195 -1.49 9.13 5.81
CA TRP A 195 -0.59 9.83 6.72
C TRP A 195 -1.21 11.05 7.39
N THR A 196 -2.32 11.60 6.88
CA THR A 196 -2.99 12.78 7.46
C THR A 196 -3.92 12.48 8.62
N GLN A 197 -4.19 11.22 8.95
CA GLN A 197 -4.99 10.86 10.12
C GLN A 197 -4.15 11.00 11.40
N SER A 198 -4.07 12.19 11.93
CA SER A 198 -3.56 12.53 13.26
C SER A 198 -4.69 12.75 14.25
#